data_b72b9420db5523bf45d1c78d54986fda
#
_entry.id   b72b9420db5523bf45d1c78d54986fda
#
_cell.length_a   1.000
_cell.length_b   1.000
_cell.length_c   1.000
_cell.angle_alpha   90.00
_cell.angle_beta   90.00
_cell.angle_gamma   90.00
#
_symmetry.space_group_name_H-M   'P 1'
#
loop_
_entity.id
_entity.type
_entity.pdbx_description
1 polymer ?
#
loop_
_entity_poly.entity_id
_entity_poly.type
_entity_poly.pdbx_seq_one_letter_code
_entity_poly.pdbx_strand_id
1 'polypeptide(L)'
;MDNTTQEVEDFLRTHNIPFKALNHLPITTCEEGLKIAKEFCSTCCKTLLVKNKKQFFLFVIPGEERFNAKQAAAFLKSSHLSFASPEDLSRLMHTFPGAVSLLGLIFDQNKEISLYIDSRILNAEHIDCHPCTNDRSLILSVKDVLEKFLPSLGVSYFEFQSGSLNGESK
;
A
#
# COMPACT_ATOMS: atom_id res chain seq x y z
N MET A 1 -1.38 16.94 13.89
CA MET A 1 -0.86 15.71 13.24
C MET A 1 -1.28 14.54 14.12
N ASP A 2 -1.92 13.56 13.55
CA ASP A 2 -2.30 12.35 14.29
C ASP A 2 -1.04 11.63 14.77
N ASN A 3 -1.09 10.96 15.93
CA ASN A 3 0.03 10.24 16.51
C ASN A 3 0.59 9.18 15.53
N THR A 4 -0.28 8.49 14.83
CA THR A 4 0.05 7.48 13.81
C THR A 4 0.90 8.05 12.67
N THR A 5 0.53 9.21 12.13
CA THR A 5 1.30 9.90 11.09
C THR A 5 2.70 10.27 11.58
N GLN A 6 2.81 10.76 12.81
CA GLN A 6 4.10 11.10 13.41
C GLN A 6 4.99 9.86 13.58
N GLU A 7 4.42 8.74 14.05
CA GLU A 7 5.15 7.48 14.20
C GLU A 7 5.70 6.96 12.85
N VAL A 8 4.90 7.05 11.77
CA VAL A 8 5.34 6.69 10.42
C VAL A 8 6.52 7.56 9.96
N GLU A 9 6.39 8.88 10.09
CA GLU A 9 7.46 9.79 9.67
C GLU A 9 8.74 9.62 10.51
N ASP A 10 8.61 9.43 11.81
CA ASP A 10 9.75 9.22 12.71
C ASP A 10 10.45 7.90 12.42
N PHE A 11 9.69 6.85 12.09
CA PHE A 11 10.25 5.60 11.61
C PHE A 11 11.10 5.81 10.35
N LEU A 12 10.56 6.51 9.34
CA LEU A 12 11.29 6.80 8.09
C LEU A 12 12.56 7.59 8.36
N ARG A 13 12.51 8.64 9.20
CA ARG A 13 13.69 9.43 9.58
C ARG A 13 14.73 8.61 10.30
N THR A 14 14.33 7.79 11.27
CA THR A 14 15.23 6.93 12.05
C THR A 14 15.98 5.93 11.17
N HIS A 15 15.35 5.46 10.10
CA HIS A 15 15.96 4.51 9.16
C HIS A 15 16.62 5.18 7.94
N ASN A 16 16.78 6.51 7.97
CA ASN A 16 17.38 7.29 6.87
C ASN A 16 16.69 7.04 5.52
N ILE A 17 15.35 7.02 5.54
CA ILE A 17 14.52 6.87 4.35
C ILE A 17 13.99 8.26 3.98
N PRO A 18 14.49 8.87 2.89
CA PRO A 18 14.07 10.20 2.46
C PRO A 18 12.60 10.17 1.98
N PHE A 19 11.86 11.21 2.30
CA PHE A 19 10.51 11.42 1.78
C PHE A 19 10.20 12.90 1.63
N LYS A 20 9.29 13.21 0.71
CA LYS A 20 8.66 14.52 0.59
C LYS A 20 7.25 14.43 1.12
N ALA A 21 6.90 15.28 2.08
CA ALA A 21 5.59 15.31 2.71
C ALA A 21 4.72 16.42 2.11
N LEU A 22 3.45 16.10 1.88
CA LEU A 22 2.43 16.99 1.33
C LEU A 22 1.18 16.93 2.18
N ASN A 23 0.72 18.10 2.62
CA ASN A 23 -0.61 18.23 3.25
C ASN A 23 -1.64 18.60 2.17
N HIS A 24 -2.79 17.99 2.24
CA HIS A 24 -3.90 18.26 1.35
C HIS A 24 -5.24 18.04 2.08
N LEU A 25 -6.35 18.40 1.44
CA LEU A 25 -7.66 18.03 1.95
C LEU A 25 -7.81 16.50 1.95
N PRO A 26 -8.64 15.94 2.85
CA PRO A 26 -8.87 14.50 2.86
C PRO A 26 -9.24 13.96 1.49
N ILE A 27 -8.44 13.03 0.98
CA ILE A 27 -8.69 12.34 -0.28
C ILE A 27 -9.75 11.27 -0.04
N THR A 28 -10.81 11.35 -0.81
CA THR A 28 -11.94 10.40 -0.76
C THR A 28 -12.09 9.59 -2.03
N THR A 29 -11.40 10.00 -3.11
CA THR A 29 -11.45 9.35 -4.43
C THR A 29 -10.07 9.09 -5.01
N CYS A 30 -9.94 8.05 -5.84
CA CYS A 30 -8.69 7.78 -6.56
C CYS A 30 -8.31 8.92 -7.51
N GLU A 31 -9.28 9.65 -8.06
CA GLU A 31 -9.04 10.76 -8.97
C GLU A 31 -8.30 11.91 -8.30
N GLU A 32 -8.64 12.22 -7.04
CA GLU A 32 -7.93 13.24 -6.24
C GLU A 32 -6.48 12.82 -5.99
N GLY A 33 -6.23 11.55 -5.63
CA GLY A 33 -4.88 11.01 -5.45
C GLY A 33 -4.05 11.05 -6.75
N LEU A 34 -4.64 10.71 -7.88
CA LEU A 34 -3.97 10.79 -9.19
C LEU A 34 -3.55 12.21 -9.57
N LYS A 35 -4.34 13.24 -9.21
CA LYS A 35 -3.97 14.65 -9.42
C LYS A 35 -2.73 15.03 -8.63
N ILE A 36 -2.66 14.64 -7.35
CA ILE A 36 -1.51 14.90 -6.49
C ILE A 36 -0.27 14.17 -7.03
N ALA A 37 -0.38 12.88 -7.33
CA ALA A 37 0.73 12.12 -7.87
C ALA A 37 1.30 12.72 -9.16
N LYS A 38 0.43 13.18 -10.07
CA LYS A 38 0.83 13.83 -11.30
C LYS A 38 1.58 15.15 -11.05
N GLU A 39 1.12 15.96 -10.11
CA GLU A 39 1.77 17.24 -9.76
C GLU A 39 3.19 17.03 -9.23
N PHE A 40 3.42 15.94 -8.51
CA PHE A 40 4.71 15.64 -7.89
C PHE A 40 5.53 14.58 -8.61
N CYS A 41 5.15 14.22 -9.85
CA CYS A 41 5.85 13.23 -10.67
C CYS A 41 6.06 11.89 -9.94
N SER A 42 5.04 11.45 -9.21
CA SER A 42 5.01 10.17 -8.51
C SER A 42 3.94 9.26 -9.08
N THR A 43 3.99 7.98 -8.74
CA THR A 43 2.95 7.00 -9.07
C THR A 43 1.98 6.88 -7.90
N CYS A 44 0.72 7.20 -8.13
CA CYS A 44 -0.35 6.99 -7.15
C CYS A 44 -0.51 5.50 -6.89
N CYS A 45 -0.47 5.12 -5.63
CA CYS A 45 -0.69 3.74 -5.19
C CYS A 45 -2.06 3.59 -4.56
N LYS A 46 -2.74 2.52 -4.92
CA LYS A 46 -3.90 2.01 -4.20
C LYS A 46 -3.46 0.80 -3.37
N THR A 47 -3.65 0.90 -2.07
CA THR A 47 -3.27 -0.16 -1.14
C THR A 47 -4.51 -0.77 -0.51
N LEU A 48 -4.60 -2.09 -0.53
CA LEU A 48 -5.79 -2.84 -0.13
C LEU A 48 -5.39 -4.00 0.78
N LEU A 49 -5.96 -4.05 1.98
CA LEU A 49 -5.81 -5.20 2.88
C LEU A 49 -7.00 -6.13 2.69
N VAL A 50 -6.71 -7.36 2.28
CA VAL A 50 -7.69 -8.42 2.13
C VAL A 50 -7.31 -9.62 2.99
N LYS A 51 -8.27 -10.49 3.26
CA LYS A 51 -8.06 -11.69 4.09
C LYS A 51 -8.81 -12.89 3.55
N ASN A 52 -8.29 -14.05 3.86
CA ASN A 52 -9.03 -15.31 3.87
C ASN A 52 -9.24 -15.76 5.32
N LYS A 53 -9.66 -17.01 5.53
CA LYS A 53 -9.89 -17.55 6.88
C LYS A 53 -8.63 -17.66 7.75
N LYS A 54 -7.42 -17.58 7.15
CA LYS A 54 -6.16 -17.91 7.83
C LYS A 54 -5.16 -16.76 7.85
N GLN A 55 -5.24 -15.81 6.91
CA GLN A 55 -4.14 -14.91 6.62
C GLN A 55 -4.60 -13.58 6.03
N PHE A 56 -3.81 -12.53 6.26
CA PHE A 56 -3.97 -11.21 5.66
C PHE A 56 -3.00 -11.01 4.50
N PHE A 57 -3.45 -10.27 3.48
CA PHE A 57 -2.67 -9.96 2.26
C PHE A 57 -2.82 -8.49 1.95
N LEU A 58 -1.70 -7.79 1.85
CA LEU A 58 -1.66 -6.38 1.44
C LEU A 58 -1.27 -6.31 -0.03
N PHE A 59 -2.16 -5.77 -0.85
CA PHE A 59 -1.89 -5.51 -2.26
C PHE A 59 -1.63 -4.03 -2.50
N VAL A 60 -0.51 -3.73 -3.16
CA VAL A 60 -0.15 -2.38 -3.61
C VAL A 60 -0.20 -2.38 -5.14
N ILE A 61 -1.16 -1.65 -5.70
CA ILE A 61 -1.45 -1.61 -7.13
C ILE A 61 -1.51 -0.16 -7.62
N PRO A 62 -1.38 0.12 -8.93
CA PRO A 62 -1.58 1.47 -9.47
C PRO A 62 -2.94 2.04 -9.13
N GLY A 63 -3.00 3.35 -8.83
CA GLY A 63 -4.20 4.03 -8.37
C GLY A 63 -5.39 3.96 -9.32
N GLU A 64 -5.14 3.94 -10.62
CA GLU A 64 -6.16 3.80 -11.68
C GLU A 64 -6.72 2.38 -11.82
N GLU A 65 -6.00 1.38 -11.31
CA GLU A 65 -6.42 -0.02 -11.45
C GLU A 65 -7.60 -0.35 -10.53
N ARG A 66 -8.49 -1.20 -11.04
CA ARG A 66 -9.57 -1.78 -10.25
C ARG A 66 -9.10 -3.12 -9.67
N PHE A 67 -9.10 -3.22 -8.33
CA PHE A 67 -8.76 -4.48 -7.67
C PHE A 67 -9.78 -5.58 -8.00
N ASN A 68 -9.29 -6.71 -8.47
CA ASN A 68 -10.10 -7.88 -8.78
C ASN A 68 -9.86 -8.98 -7.74
N ALA A 69 -10.77 -9.08 -6.77
CA ALA A 69 -10.66 -10.06 -5.68
C ALA A 69 -10.67 -11.52 -6.18
N LYS A 70 -11.35 -11.83 -7.30
CA LYS A 70 -11.36 -13.18 -7.89
C LYS A 70 -9.99 -13.54 -8.49
N GLN A 71 -9.38 -12.58 -9.19
CA GLN A 71 -8.03 -12.75 -9.74
C GLN A 71 -7.01 -12.93 -8.62
N ALA A 72 -7.06 -12.09 -7.60
CA ALA A 72 -6.17 -12.20 -6.43
C ALA A 72 -6.37 -13.54 -5.70
N ALA A 73 -7.61 -13.98 -5.51
CA ALA A 73 -7.90 -15.29 -4.92
C ALA A 73 -7.33 -16.45 -5.74
N ALA A 74 -7.48 -16.40 -7.06
CA ALA A 74 -6.91 -17.41 -7.95
C ALA A 74 -5.37 -17.42 -7.88
N PHE A 75 -4.75 -16.24 -7.91
CA PHE A 75 -3.30 -16.09 -7.77
C PHE A 75 -2.78 -16.68 -6.44
N LEU A 76 -3.48 -16.42 -5.34
CA LEU A 76 -3.15 -16.94 -4.01
C LEU A 76 -3.57 -18.40 -3.79
N LYS A 77 -4.21 -19.04 -4.76
CA LYS A 77 -4.84 -20.36 -4.61
C LYS A 77 -5.78 -20.44 -3.41
N SER A 78 -6.48 -19.34 -3.16
CA SER A 78 -7.46 -19.20 -2.09
C SER A 78 -8.88 -19.35 -2.65
N SER A 79 -9.78 -20.02 -1.91
CA SER A 79 -11.16 -20.18 -2.33
C SER A 79 -11.98 -18.89 -2.30
N HIS A 80 -11.61 -17.96 -1.42
CA HIS A 80 -12.30 -16.69 -1.23
C HIS A 80 -11.38 -15.66 -0.57
N LEU A 81 -11.53 -14.40 -0.99
CA LEU A 81 -10.94 -13.22 -0.32
C LEU A 81 -12.05 -12.22 -0.01
N SER A 82 -11.97 -11.62 1.16
CA SER A 82 -12.77 -10.47 1.56
C SER A 82 -11.88 -9.29 1.95
N PHE A 83 -12.37 -8.07 1.86
CA PHE A 83 -11.66 -6.93 2.43
C PHE A 83 -11.56 -7.09 3.95
N ALA A 84 -10.44 -6.63 4.51
CA ALA A 84 -10.27 -6.53 5.95
C ALA A 84 -11.31 -5.57 6.54
N SER A 85 -11.79 -5.87 7.74
CA SER A 85 -12.75 -5.01 8.44
C SER A 85 -12.07 -3.74 8.98
N PRO A 86 -12.83 -2.68 9.32
CA PRO A 86 -12.27 -1.52 10.00
C PRO A 86 -11.50 -1.87 11.28
N GLU A 87 -11.95 -2.88 12.01
CA GLU A 87 -11.29 -3.38 13.22
C GLU A 87 -9.95 -4.05 12.89
N ASP A 88 -9.89 -4.83 11.80
CA ASP A 88 -8.64 -5.42 11.31
C ASP A 88 -7.64 -4.33 10.92
N LEU A 89 -8.08 -3.30 10.18
CA LEU A 89 -7.24 -2.18 9.77
C LEU A 89 -6.70 -1.40 10.96
N SER A 90 -7.55 -1.11 11.93
CA SER A 90 -7.14 -0.41 13.17
C SER A 90 -6.13 -1.24 13.96
N ARG A 91 -6.38 -2.54 14.11
CA ARG A 91 -5.51 -3.44 14.88
C ARG A 91 -4.14 -3.66 14.24
N LEU A 92 -4.11 -3.90 12.93
CA LEU A 92 -2.90 -4.34 12.22
C LEU A 92 -2.05 -3.18 11.69
N MET A 93 -2.68 -2.09 11.31
CA MET A 93 -2.04 -1.02 10.54
C MET A 93 -2.32 0.38 11.09
N HIS A 94 -2.99 0.50 12.23
CA HIS A 94 -3.39 1.77 12.85
C HIS A 94 -4.05 2.76 11.86
N THR A 95 -4.90 2.23 10.97
CA THR A 95 -5.54 2.99 9.89
C THR A 95 -7.04 2.66 9.77
N PHE A 96 -7.69 3.25 8.79
CA PHE A 96 -9.12 3.12 8.52
C PHE A 96 -9.37 2.95 7.01
N PRO A 97 -10.60 2.55 6.58
CA PRO A 97 -10.95 2.46 5.18
C PRO A 97 -10.71 3.79 4.44
N GLY A 98 -9.99 3.74 3.32
CA GLY A 98 -9.59 4.92 2.54
C GLY A 98 -8.21 5.50 2.87
N ALA A 99 -7.57 5.06 3.97
CA ALA A 99 -6.23 5.48 4.36
C ALA A 99 -5.22 4.32 4.47
N VAL A 100 -5.58 3.15 3.95
CA VAL A 100 -4.69 1.97 3.95
C VAL A 100 -3.44 2.26 3.14
N SER A 101 -2.28 1.96 3.71
CA SER A 101 -0.99 2.30 3.12
C SER A 101 0.04 1.21 3.37
N LEU A 102 0.98 1.06 2.42
CA LEU A 102 2.19 0.26 2.60
C LEU A 102 2.95 0.63 3.89
N LEU A 103 2.95 1.92 4.25
CA LEU A 103 3.64 2.42 5.43
C LEU A 103 3.06 1.92 6.75
N GLY A 104 1.79 1.47 6.75
CA GLY A 104 1.16 0.84 7.91
C GLY A 104 1.78 -0.48 8.33
N LEU A 105 2.65 -1.09 7.51
CA LEU A 105 3.39 -2.30 7.88
C LEU A 105 4.32 -2.11 9.08
N ILE A 106 4.67 -0.88 9.45
CA ILE A 106 5.44 -0.61 10.69
C ILE A 106 4.70 -1.07 11.95
N PHE A 107 3.37 -1.18 11.90
CA PHE A 107 2.52 -1.60 13.02
C PHE A 107 2.27 -3.11 13.07
N ASP A 108 2.54 -3.83 11.97
CA ASP A 108 2.38 -5.30 11.90
C ASP A 108 3.57 -6.02 12.55
N GLN A 109 3.68 -5.90 13.87
CA GLN A 109 4.79 -6.47 14.65
C GLN A 109 4.83 -8.00 14.59
N ASN A 110 3.68 -8.64 14.45
CA ASN A 110 3.57 -10.11 14.43
C ASN A 110 3.76 -10.72 13.03
N LYS A 111 3.96 -9.90 11.99
CA LYS A 111 4.10 -10.35 10.60
C LYS A 111 2.90 -11.16 10.12
N GLU A 112 1.70 -10.69 10.45
CA GLU A 112 0.45 -11.32 10.04
C GLU A 112 0.10 -11.05 8.56
N ILE A 113 0.75 -10.03 7.95
CA ILE A 113 0.44 -9.54 6.61
C ILE A 113 1.48 -10.01 5.60
N SER A 114 1.04 -10.69 4.54
CA SER A 114 1.87 -10.96 3.36
C SER A 114 1.71 -9.85 2.33
N LEU A 115 2.83 -9.30 1.84
CA LEU A 115 2.87 -8.16 0.95
C LEU A 115 2.98 -8.59 -0.51
N TYR A 116 2.12 -8.03 -1.35
CA TYR A 116 2.10 -8.20 -2.81
C TYR A 116 2.16 -6.83 -3.49
N ILE A 117 3.12 -6.64 -4.38
CA ILE A 117 3.33 -5.37 -5.09
C ILE A 117 3.20 -5.61 -6.59
N ASP A 118 2.39 -4.79 -7.24
CA ASP A 118 2.25 -4.82 -8.71
C ASP A 118 3.58 -4.47 -9.38
N SER A 119 3.93 -5.18 -10.45
CA SER A 119 5.16 -4.96 -11.20
C SER A 119 5.33 -3.53 -11.71
N ARG A 120 4.24 -2.83 -12.00
CA ARG A 120 4.27 -1.41 -12.43
C ARG A 120 4.67 -0.48 -11.29
N ILE A 121 4.29 -0.81 -10.06
CA ILE A 121 4.75 -0.09 -8.86
C ILE A 121 6.23 -0.36 -8.61
N LEU A 122 6.68 -1.62 -8.75
CA LEU A 122 8.10 -1.98 -8.60
C LEU A 122 9.01 -1.27 -9.61
N ASN A 123 8.50 -0.97 -10.80
CA ASN A 123 9.23 -0.27 -11.87
C ASN A 123 9.06 1.26 -11.84
N ALA A 124 8.28 1.81 -10.93
CA ALA A 124 8.16 3.25 -10.76
C ALA A 124 9.39 3.84 -10.08
N GLU A 125 9.69 5.10 -10.35
CA GLU A 125 10.78 5.81 -9.67
C GLU A 125 10.36 6.26 -8.27
N HIS A 126 9.18 6.87 -8.17
CA HIS A 126 8.61 7.35 -6.92
C HIS A 126 7.16 6.90 -6.79
N ILE A 127 6.76 6.65 -5.56
CA ILE A 127 5.38 6.34 -5.19
C ILE A 127 4.84 7.34 -4.19
N ASP A 128 3.53 7.55 -4.25
CA ASP A 128 2.77 8.35 -3.30
C ASP A 128 2.03 7.41 -2.33
N CYS A 129 2.34 7.54 -1.06
CA CYS A 129 1.78 6.74 0.01
C CYS A 129 1.20 7.63 1.13
N HIS A 130 0.07 7.23 1.69
CA HIS A 130 -0.47 7.86 2.88
C HIS A 130 0.26 7.37 4.15
N PRO A 131 0.57 8.25 5.11
CA PRO A 131 1.08 7.83 6.41
C PRO A 131 -0.06 7.40 7.35
N CYS A 132 -0.91 6.46 6.89
CA CYS A 132 -2.09 5.93 7.59
C CYS A 132 -3.21 6.95 7.86
N THR A 133 -3.19 8.09 7.18
CA THR A 133 -4.23 9.13 7.15
C THR A 133 -4.53 9.51 5.70
N ASN A 134 -5.64 10.16 5.42
CA ASN A 134 -6.03 10.52 4.06
C ASN A 134 -5.93 12.03 3.72
N ASP A 135 -5.31 12.81 4.60
CA ASP A 135 -5.10 14.26 4.45
C ASP A 135 -3.61 14.62 4.28
N ARG A 136 -2.77 13.61 4.13
CA ARG A 136 -1.32 13.75 3.96
C ARG A 136 -0.78 12.65 3.06
N SER A 137 0.15 13.02 2.19
CA SER A 137 0.88 12.11 1.32
C SER A 137 2.38 12.19 1.58
N LEU A 138 3.06 11.05 1.52
CA LEU A 138 4.50 10.94 1.52
C LEU A 138 4.97 10.36 0.19
N ILE A 139 5.85 11.10 -0.48
CA ILE A 139 6.47 10.63 -1.73
C ILE A 139 7.81 10.02 -1.39
N LEU A 140 7.98 8.75 -1.74
CA LEU A 140 9.19 7.97 -1.50
C LEU A 140 9.73 7.40 -2.82
N SER A 141 11.05 7.21 -2.91
CA SER A 141 11.60 6.42 -4.00
C SER A 141 11.27 4.94 -3.79
N VAL A 142 10.91 4.25 -4.87
CA VAL A 142 10.68 2.79 -4.81
C VAL A 142 11.93 2.07 -4.37
N LYS A 143 13.10 2.53 -4.80
CA LYS A 143 14.40 2.00 -4.36
C LYS A 143 14.55 2.02 -2.83
N ASP A 144 14.27 3.15 -2.18
CA ASP A 144 14.37 3.24 -0.72
C ASP A 144 13.32 2.37 -0.01
N VAL A 145 12.13 2.21 -0.60
CA VAL A 145 11.13 1.28 -0.09
C VAL A 145 11.66 -0.15 -0.11
N LEU A 146 12.22 -0.59 -1.23
CA LEU A 146 12.69 -1.97 -1.40
C LEU A 146 14.02 -2.26 -0.66
N GLU A 147 14.94 -1.30 -0.62
CA GLU A 147 16.29 -1.50 -0.09
C GLU A 147 16.45 -1.08 1.38
N LYS A 148 15.53 -0.24 1.92
CA LYS A 148 15.62 0.26 3.29
C LYS A 148 14.35 -0.04 4.09
N PHE A 149 13.17 0.40 3.63
CA PHE A 149 11.92 0.30 4.39
C PHE A 149 11.54 -1.16 4.67
N LEU A 150 11.36 -1.97 3.64
CA LEU A 150 10.98 -3.37 3.81
C LEU A 150 12.04 -4.20 4.57
N PRO A 151 13.36 -4.06 4.27
CA PRO A 151 14.39 -4.74 5.06
C PRO A 151 14.43 -4.33 6.52
N SER A 152 14.22 -3.04 6.85
CA SER A 152 14.19 -2.59 8.25
C SER A 152 13.05 -3.21 9.06
N LEU A 153 11.97 -3.60 8.39
CA LEU A 153 10.87 -4.35 8.97
C LEU A 153 11.06 -5.86 8.93
N GLY A 154 12.06 -6.38 8.20
CA GLY A 154 12.19 -7.81 7.92
C GLY A 154 11.01 -8.36 7.11
N VAL A 155 10.43 -7.54 6.23
CA VAL A 155 9.29 -7.90 5.37
C VAL A 155 9.79 -8.19 3.97
N SER A 156 9.41 -9.35 3.43
CA SER A 156 9.57 -9.71 2.02
C SER A 156 8.29 -9.37 1.26
N TYR A 157 8.41 -9.22 -0.06
CA TYR A 157 7.26 -9.01 -0.93
C TYR A 157 7.22 -10.05 -2.05
N PHE A 158 6.03 -10.23 -2.61
CA PHE A 158 5.78 -11.01 -3.81
C PHE A 158 5.36 -10.07 -4.93
N GLU A 159 5.87 -10.32 -6.14
CA GLU A 159 5.41 -9.60 -7.32
C GLU A 159 4.03 -10.09 -7.72
N PHE A 160 3.15 -9.14 -8.04
CA PHE A 160 1.79 -9.37 -8.49
C PHE A 160 1.55 -8.54 -9.75
N GLN A 161 0.72 -9.02 -10.65
CA GLN A 161 0.32 -8.27 -11.83
C GLN A 161 -1.20 -8.15 -11.85
N SER A 162 -1.71 -6.96 -11.51
CA SER A 162 -3.15 -6.68 -11.61
C SER A 162 -3.53 -6.41 -13.07
N GLY A 163 -4.75 -6.75 -13.46
CA GLY A 163 -5.30 -6.48 -14.80
C GLY A 163 -4.94 -7.47 -15.90
N SER A 164 -4.02 -8.42 -15.69
CA SER A 164 -3.67 -9.42 -16.71
C SER A 164 -4.50 -10.70 -16.60
N LEU A 165 -5.82 -10.56 -16.86
CA LEU A 165 -6.67 -11.70 -17.26
C LEU A 165 -7.61 -11.26 -18.40
N ASN A 166 -7.09 -10.53 -19.40
CA ASN A 166 -7.66 -10.66 -20.72
C ASN A 166 -7.02 -11.88 -21.33
N GLY A 167 -7.62 -13.04 -21.03
CA GLY A 167 -7.27 -14.28 -21.67
C GLY A 167 -7.30 -14.11 -23.17
N GLU A 168 -6.18 -14.18 -23.80
CA GLU A 168 -6.12 -14.68 -25.16
C GLU A 168 -6.53 -16.14 -25.09
N SER A 169 -7.84 -16.39 -25.22
CA SER A 169 -8.33 -17.66 -25.74
C SER A 169 -8.00 -17.67 -27.22
N LYS A 170 -6.95 -18.34 -27.59
CA LYS A 170 -6.81 -18.95 -28.91
C LYS A 170 -7.18 -20.40 -28.82
#